data_9594fe6928dd5ce19c2971988c4c2d31
#
_entry.id   9594fe6928dd5ce19c2971988c4c2d31
#
_cell.length_a   1.000
_cell.length_b   1.000
_cell.length_c   1.000
_cell.angle_alpha   90.00
_cell.angle_beta   90.00
_cell.angle_gamma   90.00
#
_symmetry.space_group_name_H-M   'P 1'
#
loop_
_entity.id
_entity.type
_entity.pdbx_description
1 polymer ?
#
loop_
_entity_poly.entity_id
_entity_poly.type
_entity_poly.pdbx_seq_one_letter_code
_entity_poly.pdbx_strand_id
1 'polypeptide(L)'
;MKQLIDKIERGEQALSFTALSRFMKSPAEFVRYKTRPYKKTPGMLEGQYAHMRLFNPCSAAFEYRIGKTTDKNDKRIKLSQANVQNACRYVYNVRSHSKYKNIRQTARRVETHETIELDGYKLRRVLDIDAFDAVYDVKTMGAADITPRKFKWKIYDFNYHVQAAIYVAQYPTIAENIQHIEFLPEFYWIAVTKTDCVIMQCSKELIVAGFHRLQQAFHDWQRCIAADAWKMGSEFYLRHDELIIQP
;
A
#
# COMPACT_ATOMS: atom_id res chain seq x y z
N MET A 1 12.15 7.36 -18.93
CA MET A 1 12.18 7.70 -17.51
C MET A 1 12.04 9.21 -17.31
N LYS A 2 12.89 10.04 -17.94
CA LYS A 2 12.83 11.50 -17.81
C LYS A 2 11.41 12.08 -18.00
N GLN A 3 10.73 11.73 -19.10
CA GLN A 3 9.34 12.17 -19.33
C GLN A 3 8.35 11.78 -18.21
N LEU A 4 8.55 10.63 -17.57
CA LEU A 4 7.69 10.22 -16.44
C LEU A 4 7.96 11.09 -15.21
N ILE A 5 9.23 11.37 -14.93
CA ILE A 5 9.64 12.23 -13.82
C ILE A 5 9.10 13.64 -14.04
N ASP A 6 9.30 14.20 -15.24
CA ASP A 6 8.79 15.51 -15.61
C ASP A 6 7.25 15.61 -15.45
N LYS A 7 6.50 14.54 -15.78
CA LYS A 7 5.05 14.49 -15.54
C LYS A 7 4.68 14.46 -14.07
N ILE A 8 5.45 13.75 -13.24
CA ILE A 8 5.24 13.72 -11.79
C ILE A 8 5.50 15.11 -11.19
N GLU A 9 6.62 15.74 -11.56
CA GLU A 9 7.00 17.08 -11.07
C GLU A 9 5.97 18.16 -11.48
N ARG A 10 5.39 18.04 -12.67
CA ARG A 10 4.32 18.95 -13.12
C ARG A 10 2.94 18.61 -12.57
N GLY A 11 2.84 17.58 -11.72
CA GLY A 11 1.56 17.11 -11.18
C GLY A 11 0.61 16.51 -12.22
N GLU A 12 1.11 16.16 -13.41
CA GLU A 12 0.32 15.50 -14.47
C GLU A 12 0.12 14.01 -14.17
N GLN A 13 0.99 13.45 -13.33
CA GLN A 13 0.91 12.05 -12.92
C GLN A 13 1.08 11.86 -11.41
N ALA A 14 0.10 11.25 -10.78
CA ALA A 14 0.15 10.92 -9.36
C ALA A 14 1.07 9.72 -9.06
N LEU A 15 1.82 9.82 -7.97
CA LEU A 15 2.59 8.71 -7.39
C LEU A 15 1.66 7.78 -6.58
N SER A 16 1.73 6.48 -6.83
CA SER A 16 1.10 5.51 -5.93
C SER A 16 2.02 5.20 -4.75
N PHE A 17 1.45 4.81 -3.61
CA PHE A 17 2.23 4.33 -2.47
C PHE A 17 3.24 3.24 -2.88
N THR A 18 2.84 2.26 -3.71
CA THR A 18 3.77 1.21 -4.17
C THR A 18 4.97 1.78 -4.92
N ALA A 19 4.75 2.77 -5.80
CA ALA A 19 5.84 3.41 -6.54
C ALA A 19 6.79 4.15 -5.58
N LEU A 20 6.24 4.90 -4.64
CA LEU A 20 6.99 5.62 -3.63
C LEU A 20 7.75 4.68 -2.69
N SER A 21 7.12 3.58 -2.24
CA SER A 21 7.78 2.54 -1.44
C SER A 21 8.95 1.87 -2.17
N ARG A 22 8.89 1.76 -3.51
CA ARG A 22 10.04 1.30 -4.30
C ARG A 22 11.16 2.34 -4.36
N PHE A 23 10.79 3.61 -4.52
CA PHE A 23 11.77 4.70 -4.46
C PHE A 23 12.47 4.73 -3.10
N MET A 24 11.76 4.62 -1.99
CA MET A 24 12.32 4.58 -0.64
C MET A 24 13.28 3.40 -0.39
N LYS A 25 13.28 2.37 -1.24
CA LYS A 25 14.30 1.31 -1.22
C LYS A 25 15.54 1.70 -2.01
N SER A 26 15.35 2.20 -3.22
CA SER A 26 16.38 2.85 -4.02
C SER A 26 15.76 3.49 -5.28
N PRO A 27 16.39 4.54 -5.85
CA PRO A 27 16.00 5.09 -7.13
C PRO A 27 15.94 4.04 -8.24
N ALA A 28 16.91 3.11 -8.30
CA ALA A 28 16.93 2.03 -9.28
C ALA A 28 15.74 1.06 -9.15
N GLU A 29 15.26 0.78 -7.94
CA GLU A 29 14.07 -0.05 -7.72
C GLU A 29 12.80 0.64 -8.24
N PHE A 30 12.68 1.96 -8.06
CA PHE A 30 11.59 2.73 -8.64
C PHE A 30 11.62 2.65 -10.17
N VAL A 31 12.80 2.88 -10.79
CA VAL A 31 12.98 2.79 -12.24
C VAL A 31 12.61 1.40 -12.74
N ARG A 32 13.12 0.35 -12.09
CA ARG A 32 12.81 -1.04 -12.44
C ARG A 32 11.32 -1.32 -12.37
N TYR A 33 10.65 -0.87 -11.32
CA TYR A 33 9.20 -1.02 -11.16
C TYR A 33 8.40 -0.32 -12.27
N LYS A 34 8.87 0.84 -12.74
CA LYS A 34 8.17 1.62 -13.77
C LYS A 34 8.47 1.16 -15.21
N THR A 35 9.62 0.53 -15.46
CA THR A 35 10.08 0.19 -16.82
C THR A 35 9.96 -1.28 -17.18
N ARG A 36 9.87 -2.16 -16.19
CA ARG A 36 9.80 -3.61 -16.44
C ARG A 36 8.40 -4.16 -16.16
N PRO A 37 7.93 -5.13 -16.98
CA PRO A 37 6.69 -5.83 -16.68
C PRO A 37 6.81 -6.50 -15.30
N TYR A 38 5.89 -6.15 -14.40
CA TYR A 38 5.90 -6.71 -13.07
C TYR A 38 5.20 -8.08 -13.06
N LYS A 39 5.96 -9.15 -12.85
CA LYS A 39 5.41 -10.50 -12.69
C LYS A 39 4.87 -10.67 -11.28
N LYS A 40 3.54 -10.78 -11.17
CA LYS A 40 2.87 -11.02 -9.88
C LYS A 40 3.23 -12.41 -9.36
N THR A 41 3.60 -12.48 -8.07
CA THR A 41 3.79 -13.78 -7.41
C THR A 41 2.44 -14.45 -7.11
N PRO A 42 2.39 -15.78 -6.89
CA PRO A 42 1.16 -16.45 -6.48
C PRO A 42 0.48 -15.81 -5.27
N GLY A 43 1.25 -15.46 -4.24
CA GLY A 43 0.71 -14.79 -3.04
C GLY A 43 0.10 -13.42 -3.33
N MET A 44 0.67 -12.66 -4.28
CA MET A 44 0.07 -11.38 -4.70
C MET A 44 -1.23 -11.59 -5.46
N LEU A 45 -1.31 -12.62 -6.29
CA LEU A 45 -2.55 -12.99 -6.99
C LEU A 45 -3.64 -13.44 -6.01
N GLU A 46 -3.27 -14.24 -5.01
CA GLU A 46 -4.17 -14.64 -3.91
C GLU A 46 -4.74 -13.42 -3.19
N GLY A 47 -3.85 -12.48 -2.80
CA GLY A 47 -4.23 -11.25 -2.11
C GLY A 47 -5.17 -10.39 -2.96
N GLN A 48 -4.83 -10.13 -4.21
CA GLN A 48 -5.66 -9.34 -5.11
C GLN A 48 -7.03 -9.96 -5.35
N TYR A 49 -7.07 -11.28 -5.55
CA TYR A 49 -8.35 -11.99 -5.72
C TYR A 49 -9.17 -11.96 -4.43
N ALA A 50 -8.55 -12.08 -3.25
CA ALA A 50 -9.23 -11.95 -1.97
C ALA A 50 -9.83 -10.54 -1.79
N HIS A 51 -9.09 -9.47 -2.10
CA HIS A 51 -9.60 -8.09 -2.10
C HIS A 51 -10.84 -7.96 -3.00
N MET A 52 -10.73 -8.41 -4.24
CA MET A 52 -11.85 -8.33 -5.18
C MET A 52 -13.08 -9.11 -4.68
N ARG A 53 -12.88 -10.28 -4.09
CA ARG A 53 -13.97 -11.07 -3.50
C ARG A 53 -14.60 -10.41 -2.27
N LEU A 54 -13.83 -9.61 -1.52
CA LEU A 54 -14.32 -8.85 -0.36
C LEU A 54 -15.16 -7.65 -0.79
N PHE A 55 -14.72 -6.89 -1.77
CA PHE A 55 -15.23 -5.57 -2.07
C PHE A 55 -16.02 -5.49 -3.37
N ASN A 56 -15.60 -6.23 -4.40
CA ASN A 56 -16.24 -6.23 -5.72
C ASN A 56 -16.39 -7.67 -6.27
N PRO A 57 -17.21 -8.52 -5.64
CA PRO A 57 -17.28 -9.94 -5.99
C PRO A 57 -17.78 -10.20 -7.42
N CYS A 58 -18.60 -9.32 -7.98
CA CYS A 58 -19.08 -9.44 -9.35
C CYS A 58 -17.95 -9.31 -10.38
N SER A 59 -17.01 -8.38 -10.17
CA SER A 59 -15.88 -8.18 -11.08
C SER A 59 -14.88 -9.32 -11.05
N ALA A 60 -14.82 -10.10 -9.98
CA ALA A 60 -13.88 -11.21 -9.85
C ALA A 60 -14.03 -12.25 -10.97
N ALA A 61 -15.25 -12.53 -11.43
CA ALA A 61 -15.51 -13.47 -12.51
C ALA A 61 -15.06 -12.96 -13.89
N PHE A 62 -15.04 -11.64 -14.07
CA PHE A 62 -14.64 -11.00 -15.32
C PHE A 62 -13.11 -10.85 -15.45
N GLU A 63 -12.43 -10.63 -14.34
CA GLU A 63 -10.99 -10.37 -14.35
C GLU A 63 -10.14 -11.64 -14.17
N TYR A 64 -10.68 -12.66 -13.51
CA TYR A 64 -9.97 -13.88 -13.18
C TYR A 64 -10.63 -15.13 -13.77
N ARG A 65 -9.79 -16.10 -14.10
CA ARG A 65 -10.22 -17.45 -14.47
C ARG A 65 -9.48 -18.52 -13.67
N ILE A 66 -10.15 -19.63 -13.45
CA ILE A 66 -9.59 -20.77 -12.73
C ILE A 66 -9.16 -21.83 -13.73
N GLY A 67 -7.93 -22.34 -13.57
CA GLY A 67 -7.44 -23.46 -14.39
C GLY A 67 -7.01 -23.07 -15.81
N LYS A 68 -7.01 -24.04 -16.70
CA LYS A 68 -6.63 -23.91 -18.11
C LYS A 68 -7.82 -23.45 -18.95
N THR A 69 -7.54 -22.76 -20.05
CA THR A 69 -8.53 -22.46 -21.11
C THR A 69 -7.94 -22.86 -22.45
N THR A 70 -8.79 -23.25 -23.38
CA THR A 70 -8.47 -23.46 -24.78
C THR A 70 -8.60 -22.16 -25.60
N ASP A 71 -9.29 -21.16 -25.05
CA ASP A 71 -9.43 -19.88 -25.70
C ASP A 71 -8.14 -19.05 -25.58
N LYS A 72 -7.45 -18.87 -26.73
CA LYS A 72 -6.21 -18.10 -26.85
C LYS A 72 -6.42 -16.58 -26.64
N ASN A 73 -7.65 -16.10 -26.75
CA ASN A 73 -8.02 -14.69 -26.59
C ASN A 73 -8.44 -14.36 -25.13
N ASP A 74 -8.51 -15.33 -24.25
CA ASP A 74 -8.87 -15.12 -22.87
C ASP A 74 -7.76 -14.37 -22.11
N LYS A 75 -7.97 -13.07 -21.93
CA LYS A 75 -7.02 -12.15 -21.25
C LYS A 75 -7.16 -12.16 -19.73
N ARG A 76 -8.11 -12.92 -19.17
CA ARG A 76 -8.30 -12.96 -17.73
C ARG A 76 -7.08 -13.50 -17.00
N ILE A 77 -6.84 -13.00 -15.81
CA ILE A 77 -5.73 -13.42 -14.96
C ILE A 77 -5.96 -14.87 -14.52
N LYS A 78 -5.02 -15.75 -14.85
CA LYS A 78 -5.11 -17.16 -14.47
C LYS A 78 -4.79 -17.36 -13.00
N LEU A 79 -5.67 -18.05 -12.30
CA LEU A 79 -5.47 -18.55 -10.94
C LEU A 79 -5.40 -20.08 -10.92
N SER A 80 -4.56 -20.64 -10.06
CA SER A 80 -4.64 -22.06 -9.71
C SER A 80 -5.80 -22.30 -8.75
N GLN A 81 -6.28 -23.54 -8.67
CA GLN A 81 -7.29 -23.92 -7.68
C GLN A 81 -6.82 -23.63 -6.25
N ALA A 82 -5.53 -23.85 -5.96
CA ALA A 82 -4.94 -23.54 -4.66
C ALA A 82 -4.97 -22.04 -4.34
N ASN A 83 -4.69 -21.15 -5.32
CA ASN A 83 -4.78 -19.70 -5.12
C ASN A 83 -6.21 -19.28 -4.75
N VAL A 84 -7.21 -19.85 -5.45
CA VAL A 84 -8.62 -19.57 -5.16
C VAL A 84 -9.02 -20.04 -3.76
N GLN A 85 -8.63 -21.26 -3.39
CA GLN A 85 -8.91 -21.81 -2.05
C GLN A 85 -8.28 -20.95 -0.95
N ASN A 86 -7.02 -20.53 -1.13
CA ASN A 86 -6.35 -19.65 -0.19
C ASN A 86 -7.04 -18.30 -0.07
N ALA A 87 -7.39 -17.69 -1.20
CA ALA A 87 -8.12 -16.42 -1.21
C ALA A 87 -9.51 -16.55 -0.54
N CYS A 88 -10.23 -17.65 -0.75
CA CYS A 88 -11.49 -17.92 -0.06
C CYS A 88 -11.31 -18.03 1.46
N ARG A 89 -10.19 -18.61 1.94
CA ARG A 89 -9.88 -18.64 3.38
C ARG A 89 -9.65 -17.24 3.93
N TYR A 90 -8.90 -16.38 3.23
CA TYR A 90 -8.74 -14.98 3.63
C TYR A 90 -10.09 -14.27 3.74
N VAL A 91 -10.94 -14.39 2.71
CA VAL A 91 -12.28 -13.78 2.70
C VAL A 91 -13.14 -14.30 3.85
N TYR A 92 -13.12 -15.60 4.09
CA TYR A 92 -13.86 -16.23 5.20
C TYR A 92 -13.39 -15.67 6.55
N ASN A 93 -12.08 -15.67 6.81
CA ASN A 93 -11.52 -15.20 8.08
C ASN A 93 -11.83 -13.71 8.34
N VAL A 94 -11.72 -12.84 7.31
CA VAL A 94 -12.13 -11.44 7.45
C VAL A 94 -13.60 -11.32 7.79
N ARG A 95 -14.48 -12.01 7.04
CA ARG A 95 -15.94 -11.92 7.24
C ARG A 95 -16.42 -12.52 8.55
N SER A 96 -15.71 -13.53 9.08
CA SER A 96 -16.00 -14.19 10.35
C SER A 96 -15.50 -13.41 11.56
N HIS A 97 -14.65 -12.41 11.38
CA HIS A 97 -14.15 -11.59 12.47
C HIS A 97 -15.29 -10.76 13.08
N SER A 98 -15.47 -10.84 14.41
CA SER A 98 -16.61 -10.25 15.12
C SER A 98 -16.85 -8.77 14.85
N LYS A 99 -15.76 -7.97 14.72
CA LYS A 99 -15.85 -6.54 14.42
C LYS A 99 -16.11 -6.21 12.95
N TYR A 100 -15.90 -7.16 12.01
CA TYR A 100 -15.95 -6.84 10.58
C TYR A 100 -17.34 -6.44 10.10
N LYS A 101 -18.38 -7.05 10.66
CA LYS A 101 -19.78 -6.69 10.33
C LYS A 101 -20.06 -5.22 10.63
N ASN A 102 -19.65 -4.75 11.80
CA ASN A 102 -19.86 -3.35 12.20
C ASN A 102 -19.03 -2.41 11.32
N ILE A 103 -17.75 -2.74 11.05
CA ILE A 103 -16.89 -1.98 10.13
C ILE A 103 -17.56 -1.82 8.75
N ARG A 104 -18.16 -2.90 8.22
CA ARG A 104 -18.87 -2.85 6.94
C ARG A 104 -20.15 -2.03 6.98
N GLN A 105 -20.85 -2.01 8.10
CA GLN A 105 -22.07 -1.21 8.29
C GLN A 105 -21.77 0.29 8.44
N THR A 106 -20.63 0.67 9.03
CA THR A 106 -20.18 2.07 9.16
C THR A 106 -19.42 2.57 7.95
N ALA A 107 -19.08 1.70 7.00
CA ALA A 107 -18.37 2.08 5.78
C ALA A 107 -19.20 3.04 4.92
N ARG A 108 -18.66 4.21 4.63
CA ARG A 108 -19.22 5.16 3.66
C ARG A 108 -18.95 4.68 2.23
N ARG A 109 -17.71 4.25 2.00
CA ARG A 109 -17.21 3.85 0.69
C ARG A 109 -16.26 2.66 0.82
N VAL A 110 -16.11 1.89 -0.26
CA VAL A 110 -15.16 0.78 -0.34
C VAL A 110 -14.42 0.83 -1.67
N GLU A 111 -13.18 0.38 -1.68
CA GLU A 111 -12.27 0.43 -2.84
C GLU A 111 -12.28 1.81 -3.52
N THR A 112 -12.20 2.86 -2.72
CA THR A 112 -12.27 4.23 -3.21
C THR A 112 -10.92 4.69 -3.75
N HIS A 113 -10.91 5.08 -5.02
CA HIS A 113 -9.75 5.62 -5.70
C HIS A 113 -9.74 7.13 -5.60
N GLU A 114 -8.71 7.69 -4.99
CA GLU A 114 -8.56 9.13 -4.82
C GLU A 114 -7.16 9.59 -5.20
N THR A 115 -7.07 10.84 -5.59
CA THR A 115 -5.80 11.57 -5.70
C THR A 115 -5.83 12.73 -4.71
N ILE A 116 -4.85 12.77 -3.84
CA ILE A 116 -4.63 13.88 -2.91
C ILE A 116 -3.38 14.65 -3.33
N GLU A 117 -3.30 15.89 -2.91
CA GLU A 117 -2.07 16.69 -3.01
C GLU A 117 -1.48 16.86 -1.61
N LEU A 118 -0.17 16.62 -1.47
CA LEU A 118 0.54 16.72 -0.22
C LEU A 118 1.94 17.26 -0.47
N ASP A 119 2.27 18.41 0.12
CA ASP A 119 3.53 19.16 -0.13
C ASP A 119 3.83 19.35 -1.62
N GLY A 120 2.80 19.62 -2.45
CA GLY A 120 2.93 19.80 -3.90
C GLY A 120 3.00 18.51 -4.73
N TYR A 121 3.03 17.34 -4.10
CA TYR A 121 3.03 16.06 -4.80
C TYR A 121 1.63 15.47 -4.89
N LYS A 122 1.23 15.05 -6.10
CA LYS A 122 0.00 14.27 -6.27
C LYS A 122 0.23 12.81 -5.92
N LEU A 123 -0.52 12.31 -4.94
CA LEU A 123 -0.46 10.95 -4.45
C LEU A 123 -1.78 10.23 -4.72
N ARG A 124 -1.70 9.05 -5.34
CA ARG A 124 -2.87 8.18 -5.52
C ARG A 124 -2.99 7.23 -4.35
N ARG A 125 -4.15 7.24 -3.69
CA ARG A 125 -4.53 6.28 -2.67
C ARG A 125 -5.75 5.46 -3.09
N VAL A 126 -5.84 4.23 -2.62
CA VAL A 126 -6.99 3.34 -2.78
C VAL A 126 -7.37 2.87 -1.39
N LEU A 127 -8.49 3.37 -0.88
CA LEU A 127 -8.98 3.05 0.45
C LEU A 127 -9.83 1.79 0.37
N ASP A 128 -9.43 0.72 1.05
CA ASP A 128 -10.18 -0.54 1.04
C ASP A 128 -11.55 -0.37 1.70
N ILE A 129 -11.58 0.27 2.88
CA ILE A 129 -12.81 0.68 3.57
C ILE A 129 -12.58 2.08 4.13
N ASP A 130 -13.42 3.02 3.71
CA ASP A 130 -13.51 4.37 4.24
C ASP A 130 -14.76 4.47 5.12
N ALA A 131 -14.59 4.53 6.43
CA ALA A 131 -15.63 4.81 7.40
C ALA A 131 -15.61 6.28 7.81
N PHE A 132 -16.57 6.71 8.65
CA PHE A 132 -16.72 8.14 8.98
C PHE A 132 -15.52 8.71 9.72
N ASP A 133 -14.99 7.93 10.64
CA ASP A 133 -13.91 8.31 11.58
C ASP A 133 -12.67 7.43 11.45
N ALA A 134 -12.69 6.47 10.54
CA ALA A 134 -11.61 5.48 10.41
C ALA A 134 -11.41 5.00 8.96
N VAL A 135 -10.17 4.67 8.64
CA VAL A 135 -9.77 4.01 7.40
C VAL A 135 -9.25 2.61 7.74
N TYR A 136 -9.74 1.61 7.02
CA TYR A 136 -9.29 0.22 7.17
C TYR A 136 -8.62 -0.25 5.88
N ASP A 137 -7.50 -0.94 6.02
CA ASP A 137 -6.71 -1.48 4.93
C ASP A 137 -6.46 -2.98 5.15
N VAL A 138 -6.82 -3.81 4.19
CA VAL A 138 -6.72 -5.28 4.29
C VAL A 138 -5.36 -5.75 3.82
N LYS A 139 -4.64 -6.44 4.69
CA LYS A 139 -3.32 -7.01 4.40
C LYS A 139 -3.36 -8.53 4.44
N THR A 140 -3.29 -9.17 3.27
CA THR A 140 -3.15 -10.63 3.18
C THR A 140 -1.70 -11.05 3.48
N MET A 141 -1.55 -12.02 4.36
CA MET A 141 -0.26 -12.44 4.89
C MET A 141 -0.01 -13.91 4.58
N GLY A 142 1.18 -14.24 4.06
CA GLY A 142 1.56 -15.62 3.76
C GLY A 142 1.93 -16.46 4.99
N ALA A 143 2.07 -15.84 6.17
CA ALA A 143 2.38 -16.54 7.42
C ALA A 143 1.17 -17.35 7.92
N ALA A 144 1.44 -18.43 8.68
CA ALA A 144 0.38 -19.24 9.28
C ALA A 144 -0.33 -18.51 10.43
N ASP A 145 0.41 -17.66 11.16
CA ASP A 145 -0.09 -16.92 12.31
C ASP A 145 0.27 -15.43 12.22
N ILE A 146 -0.56 -14.59 12.80
CA ILE A 146 -0.30 -13.16 12.95
C ILE A 146 -0.23 -12.85 14.44
N THR A 147 0.94 -12.35 14.86
CA THR A 147 1.06 -11.71 16.17
C THR A 147 1.37 -10.23 15.96
N PRO A 148 0.99 -9.33 16.90
CA PRO A 148 1.35 -7.91 16.81
C PRO A 148 2.86 -7.71 16.62
N ARG A 149 3.69 -8.53 17.27
CA ARG A 149 5.16 -8.50 17.15
C ARG A 149 5.63 -8.81 15.72
N LYS A 150 5.09 -9.86 15.08
CA LYS A 150 5.43 -10.22 13.70
C LYS A 150 4.95 -9.18 12.70
N PHE A 151 3.78 -8.58 12.95
CA PHE A 151 3.23 -7.54 12.09
C PHE A 151 4.03 -6.24 12.19
N LYS A 152 4.53 -5.89 13.39
CA LYS A 152 5.35 -4.70 13.62
C LYS A 152 6.54 -4.62 12.66
N TRP A 153 7.27 -5.72 12.47
CA TRP A 153 8.39 -5.77 11.51
C TRP A 153 7.94 -5.46 10.09
N LYS A 154 6.78 -5.99 9.67
CA LYS A 154 6.24 -5.72 8.34
C LYS A 154 5.81 -4.28 8.13
N ILE A 155 5.40 -3.58 9.18
CA ILE A 155 5.06 -2.16 9.09
C ILE A 155 6.26 -1.36 8.57
N TYR A 156 7.45 -1.62 9.08
CA TYR A 156 8.67 -0.94 8.66
C TYR A 156 9.23 -1.49 7.35
N ASP A 157 9.30 -2.81 7.17
CA ASP A 157 9.84 -3.45 5.96
C ASP A 157 9.08 -3.03 4.70
N PHE A 158 7.75 -2.85 4.82
CA PHE A 158 6.87 -2.47 3.70
C PHE A 158 6.41 -1.01 3.74
N ASN A 159 6.93 -0.20 4.68
CA ASN A 159 6.54 1.21 4.87
C ASN A 159 5.02 1.40 5.10
N TYR A 160 4.34 0.47 5.77
CA TYR A 160 2.89 0.55 6.00
C TYR A 160 2.48 1.76 6.84
N HIS A 161 3.36 2.26 7.71
CA HIS A 161 3.14 3.52 8.44
C HIS A 161 3.09 4.72 7.50
N VAL A 162 3.89 4.75 6.42
CA VAL A 162 3.83 5.79 5.38
C VAL A 162 2.52 5.67 4.59
N GLN A 163 2.09 4.44 4.30
CA GLN A 163 0.78 4.22 3.67
C GLN A 163 -0.35 4.75 4.56
N ALA A 164 -0.32 4.45 5.86
CA ALA A 164 -1.30 4.94 6.81
C ALA A 164 -1.36 6.47 6.82
N ALA A 165 -0.21 7.16 6.89
CA ALA A 165 -0.13 8.62 6.85
C ALA A 165 -0.77 9.19 5.57
N ILE A 166 -0.43 8.65 4.38
CA ILE A 166 -1.04 9.07 3.11
C ILE A 166 -2.56 8.85 3.11
N TYR A 167 -3.03 7.75 3.71
CA TYR A 167 -4.43 7.36 3.65
C TYR A 167 -5.32 8.19 4.57
N VAL A 168 -4.80 8.67 5.70
CA VAL A 168 -5.53 9.54 6.63
C VAL A 168 -5.34 11.03 6.37
N ALA A 169 -4.40 11.42 5.49
CA ALA A 169 -4.12 12.83 5.21
C ALA A 169 -5.36 13.58 4.71
N GLN A 170 -5.64 14.73 5.31
CA GLN A 170 -6.78 15.60 4.99
C GLN A 170 -6.35 17.03 4.65
N TYR A 171 -5.15 17.44 5.04
CA TYR A 171 -4.60 18.77 4.81
C TYR A 171 -3.56 18.75 3.70
N PRO A 172 -3.34 19.90 3.00
CA PRO A 172 -2.45 19.96 1.85
C PRO A 172 -0.96 19.81 2.17
N THR A 173 -0.57 20.00 3.43
CA THR A 173 0.83 19.84 3.85
C THR A 173 1.00 18.79 4.92
N ILE A 174 2.20 18.17 4.96
CA ILE A 174 2.57 17.23 6.02
C ILE A 174 2.56 17.92 7.38
N ALA A 175 3.05 19.15 7.46
CA ALA A 175 3.09 19.93 8.70
C ALA A 175 1.69 20.13 9.30
N GLU A 176 0.70 20.51 8.49
CA GLU A 176 -0.68 20.68 8.93
C GLU A 176 -1.31 19.35 9.37
N ASN A 177 -1.05 18.26 8.65
CA ASN A 177 -1.54 16.94 9.07
C ASN A 177 -0.95 16.51 10.43
N ILE A 178 0.33 16.78 10.69
CA ILE A 178 0.96 16.50 11.99
C ILE A 178 0.38 17.41 13.08
N GLN A 179 0.22 18.71 12.80
CA GLN A 179 -0.37 19.67 13.75
C GLN A 179 -1.78 19.27 14.17
N HIS A 180 -2.56 18.74 13.23
CA HIS A 180 -3.95 18.35 13.43
C HIS A 180 -4.15 16.83 13.57
N ILE A 181 -3.13 16.10 14.02
CA ILE A 181 -3.11 14.63 14.07
C ILE A 181 -4.30 14.03 14.83
N GLU A 182 -4.80 14.72 15.87
CA GLU A 182 -5.94 14.26 16.67
C GLU A 182 -7.28 14.30 15.92
N PHE A 183 -7.38 15.13 14.88
CA PHE A 183 -8.57 15.25 14.05
C PHE A 183 -8.55 14.37 12.80
N LEU A 184 -7.40 13.75 12.47
CA LEU A 184 -7.33 12.81 11.36
C LEU A 184 -8.07 11.52 11.70
N PRO A 185 -8.67 10.85 10.69
CA PRO A 185 -9.30 9.56 10.87
C PRO A 185 -8.35 8.56 11.54
N GLU A 186 -8.89 7.66 12.32
CA GLU A 186 -8.12 6.50 12.81
C GLU A 186 -7.73 5.61 11.63
N PHE A 187 -6.64 4.89 11.77
CA PHE A 187 -6.21 3.93 10.76
C PHE A 187 -6.06 2.53 11.35
N TYR A 188 -6.60 1.54 10.64
CA TYR A 188 -6.54 0.15 11.04
C TYR A 188 -6.05 -0.75 9.93
N TRP A 189 -5.20 -1.71 10.27
CA TRP A 189 -4.91 -2.84 9.41
C TRP A 189 -5.82 -4.02 9.76
N ILE A 190 -6.48 -4.59 8.75
CA ILE A 190 -7.13 -5.89 8.83
C ILE A 190 -6.13 -6.90 8.29
N ALA A 191 -5.27 -7.43 9.16
CA ALA A 191 -4.26 -8.39 8.76
C ALA A 191 -4.84 -9.80 8.79
N VAL A 192 -4.81 -10.51 7.66
CA VAL A 192 -5.43 -11.82 7.49
C VAL A 192 -4.45 -12.85 6.96
N THR A 193 -4.45 -14.03 7.57
CA THR A 193 -3.77 -15.24 7.11
C THR A 193 -4.79 -16.28 6.63
N LYS A 194 -4.29 -17.46 6.27
CA LYS A 194 -5.15 -18.62 5.93
C LYS A 194 -5.90 -19.18 7.12
N THR A 195 -5.51 -18.84 8.34
CA THR A 195 -6.03 -19.43 9.59
C THR A 195 -6.58 -18.39 10.56
N ASP A 196 -6.24 -17.10 10.40
CA ASP A 196 -6.54 -16.08 11.39
C ASP A 196 -6.75 -14.70 10.76
N CYS A 197 -7.42 -13.81 11.50
CA CYS A 197 -7.65 -12.41 11.15
C CYS A 197 -7.53 -11.54 12.40
N VAL A 198 -6.70 -10.51 12.34
CA VAL A 198 -6.48 -9.56 13.44
C VAL A 198 -6.68 -8.14 12.93
N ILE A 199 -7.43 -7.34 13.68
CA ILE A 199 -7.61 -5.90 13.40
C ILE A 199 -6.73 -5.12 14.37
N MET A 200 -5.80 -4.36 13.83
CA MET A 200 -4.79 -3.61 14.60
C MET A 200 -4.88 -2.13 14.26
N GLN A 201 -4.94 -1.30 15.30
CA GLN A 201 -4.91 0.15 15.16
C GLN A 201 -3.47 0.62 14.90
N CYS A 202 -3.32 1.58 14.01
CA CYS A 202 -2.10 2.36 13.85
C CYS A 202 -2.13 3.52 14.85
N SER A 203 -1.16 3.59 15.75
CA SER A 203 -1.13 4.70 16.71
C SER A 203 -0.85 6.04 16.01
N LYS A 204 -1.23 7.14 16.63
CA LYS A 204 -0.97 8.49 16.11
C LYS A 204 0.53 8.75 15.94
N GLU A 205 1.36 8.29 16.87
CA GLU A 205 2.83 8.40 16.80
C GLU A 205 3.38 7.67 15.58
N LEU A 206 2.82 6.51 15.26
CA LEU A 206 3.23 5.73 14.09
C LEU A 206 2.79 6.40 12.77
N ILE A 207 1.65 7.08 12.76
CA ILE A 207 1.20 7.92 11.63
C ILE A 207 2.13 9.12 11.47
N VAL A 208 2.49 9.81 12.57
CA VAL A 208 3.47 10.92 12.56
C VAL A 208 4.82 10.46 12.01
N ALA A 209 5.32 9.31 12.48
CA ALA A 209 6.54 8.71 11.92
C ALA A 209 6.41 8.42 10.42
N GLY A 210 5.23 8.02 9.96
CA GLY A 210 4.90 7.85 8.55
C GLY A 210 4.98 9.15 7.75
N PHE A 211 4.46 10.26 8.30
CA PHE A 211 4.56 11.59 7.69
C PHE A 211 6.01 12.07 7.60
N HIS A 212 6.80 11.92 8.66
CA HIS A 212 8.23 12.28 8.62
C HIS A 212 9.00 11.45 7.59
N ARG A 213 8.73 10.15 7.50
CA ARG A 213 9.34 9.29 6.48
C ARG A 213 8.93 9.67 5.06
N LEU A 214 7.69 10.11 4.87
CA LEU A 214 7.18 10.63 3.60
C LEU A 214 7.88 11.94 3.22
N GLN A 215 8.01 12.88 4.16
CA GLN A 215 8.73 14.13 3.96
C GLN A 215 10.18 13.88 3.55
N GLN A 216 10.87 12.97 4.23
CA GLN A 216 12.21 12.56 3.83
C GLN A 216 12.24 11.98 2.42
N ALA A 217 11.25 11.17 2.04
CA ALA A 217 11.17 10.61 0.69
C ALA A 217 10.98 11.70 -0.38
N PHE A 218 10.25 12.77 -0.10
CA PHE A 218 10.14 13.92 -1.01
C PHE A 218 11.46 14.69 -1.13
N HIS A 219 12.16 14.89 -0.04
CA HIS A 219 13.52 15.45 -0.04
C HIS A 219 14.48 14.61 -0.89
N ASP A 220 14.49 13.31 -0.66
CA ASP A 220 15.32 12.37 -1.41
C ASP A 220 14.97 12.35 -2.90
N TRP A 221 13.69 12.53 -3.22
CA TRP A 221 13.21 12.64 -4.60
C TRP A 221 13.82 13.85 -5.31
N GLN A 222 13.78 15.03 -4.69
CA GLN A 222 14.39 16.24 -5.24
C GLN A 222 15.91 16.10 -5.40
N ARG A 223 16.59 15.51 -4.42
CA ARG A 223 18.03 15.21 -4.51
C ARG A 223 18.33 14.25 -5.67
N CYS A 224 17.49 13.24 -5.86
CA CYS A 224 17.66 12.28 -6.95
C CYS A 224 17.50 12.96 -8.33
N ILE A 225 16.56 13.90 -8.46
CA ILE A 225 16.40 14.72 -9.67
C ILE A 225 17.66 15.56 -9.90
N ALA A 226 18.08 16.32 -8.90
CA ALA A 226 19.22 17.23 -9.00
C ALA A 226 20.52 16.52 -9.38
N ALA A 227 20.73 15.29 -8.90
CA ALA A 227 21.92 14.49 -9.15
C ALA A 227 21.78 13.51 -10.35
N ASP A 228 20.62 13.45 -11.03
CA ASP A 228 20.28 12.42 -12.02
C ASP A 228 20.59 10.98 -11.53
N ALA A 229 20.31 10.71 -10.25
CA ALA A 229 20.75 9.51 -9.53
C ALA A 229 19.82 8.28 -9.73
N TRP A 230 19.03 8.25 -10.77
CA TRP A 230 17.98 7.22 -11.02
C TRP A 230 18.50 5.79 -11.21
N LYS A 231 19.79 5.63 -11.45
CA LYS A 231 20.44 4.31 -11.58
C LYS A 231 21.07 3.81 -10.27
N MET A 232 21.11 4.64 -9.25
CA MET A 232 21.71 4.29 -7.96
C MET A 232 20.85 3.30 -7.17
N GLY A 233 21.52 2.35 -6.52
CA GLY A 233 20.92 1.43 -5.56
C GLY A 233 20.70 2.07 -4.20
N SER A 234 20.67 1.26 -3.14
CA SER A 234 20.51 1.73 -1.76
C SER A 234 21.65 2.64 -1.29
N GLU A 235 22.81 2.57 -1.95
CA GLU A 235 23.95 3.46 -1.71
C GLU A 235 23.61 4.94 -1.92
N PHE A 236 22.53 5.26 -2.66
CA PHE A 236 22.03 6.62 -2.79
C PHE A 236 21.73 7.25 -1.42
N TYR A 237 21.14 6.46 -0.52
CA TYR A 237 20.82 6.90 0.83
C TYR A 237 22.03 6.92 1.76
N LEU A 238 22.99 6.02 1.54
CA LEU A 238 24.20 5.92 2.37
C LEU A 238 25.21 7.06 2.17
N ARG A 239 25.27 7.63 0.97
CA ARG A 239 26.25 8.69 0.65
C ARG A 239 25.94 10.06 1.23
N HIS A 240 24.77 10.26 1.79
CA HIS A 240 24.34 11.56 2.28
C HIS A 240 24.02 11.58 3.77
N ASP A 241 23.86 10.42 4.36
CA ASP A 241 23.87 10.28 5.80
C ASP A 241 25.30 9.92 6.19
N GLU A 242 26.01 10.81 6.86
CA GLU A 242 27.12 10.39 7.71
C GLU A 242 26.48 9.40 8.68
N LEU A 243 26.62 8.12 8.39
CA LEU A 243 26.25 7.04 9.29
C LEU A 243 27.14 7.16 10.52
N ILE A 244 26.77 8.04 11.43
CA ILE A 244 27.20 7.93 12.81
C ILE A 244 26.46 6.72 13.37
N ILE A 245 26.99 5.53 13.10
CA ILE A 245 26.68 4.36 13.89
C ILE A 245 27.29 4.67 15.25
N GLN A 246 26.49 5.26 16.13
CA GLN A 246 26.88 5.31 17.52
C GLN A 246 26.76 3.88 18.10
N PRO A 247 27.77 3.40 18.84
CA PRO A 247 27.86 2.05 19.35
C PRO A 247 26.74 1.66 20.31
#